data_bad627065a219a1a2542e02a00504ca5
#
_entry.id   bad627065a219a1a2542e02a00504ca5
#
_cell.length_a   1.000
_cell.length_b   1.000
_cell.length_c   1.000
_cell.angle_alpha   90.00
_cell.angle_beta   90.00
_cell.angle_gamma   90.00
#
_symmetry.space_group_name_H-M   'P 1'
#
loop_
_entity.id
_entity.type
_entity.pdbx_description
1 polymer ?
#
loop_
_entity_poly.entity_id
_entity_poly.type
_entity_poly.pdbx_seq_one_letter_code
_entity_poly.pdbx_strand_id
1 'polypeptide(L)'
;MSKTTYEEYLKRYGTLIYKNTGTSMLPLLKQGRDAFIVRAVGEYETCKKWDVVLYKRPPESYVLHRVVRVDDNSYDILGDNCIGIERNIAKDAVIGVMTGFIRNGKKYEADSRLYKLYVLFWCKPYRIRILMKKIWLKCSRIWRRKD
;
A
#
# COMPACT_ATOMS: atom_id res chain seq x y z
N MET A 1 7.99 -0.08 -29.39
CA MET A 1 8.65 -0.22 -28.07
C MET A 1 7.76 -1.07 -27.16
N SER A 2 8.24 -2.24 -26.78
CA SER A 2 7.54 -3.11 -25.82
C SER A 2 7.53 -2.40 -24.46
N LYS A 3 6.33 -2.15 -23.90
CA LYS A 3 6.19 -1.61 -22.54
C LYS A 3 6.63 -2.70 -21.57
N THR A 4 7.76 -2.53 -20.93
CA THR A 4 8.21 -3.42 -19.84
C THR A 4 7.21 -3.36 -18.70
N THR A 5 6.71 -4.49 -18.26
CA THR A 5 5.82 -4.58 -17.09
C THR A 5 6.61 -4.36 -15.79
N TYR A 6 5.92 -4.02 -14.70
CA TYR A 6 6.59 -3.91 -13.38
C TYR A 6 7.17 -5.24 -12.92
N GLU A 7 6.52 -6.35 -13.26
CA GLU A 7 7.01 -7.71 -12.98
C GLU A 7 8.35 -7.98 -13.69
N GLU A 8 8.39 -7.72 -14.99
CA GLU A 8 9.62 -7.88 -15.80
C GLU A 8 10.75 -6.98 -15.29
N TYR A 9 10.42 -5.74 -14.94
CA TYR A 9 11.37 -4.78 -14.41
C TYR A 9 11.94 -5.25 -13.06
N LEU A 10 11.08 -5.65 -12.12
CA LEU A 10 11.48 -6.18 -10.81
C LEU A 10 12.28 -7.47 -10.95
N LYS A 11 11.88 -8.37 -11.84
CA LYS A 11 12.59 -9.62 -12.12
C LYS A 11 14.00 -9.36 -12.66
N ARG A 12 14.18 -8.32 -13.48
CA ARG A 12 15.45 -7.98 -14.12
C ARG A 12 16.38 -7.18 -13.19
N TYR A 13 15.85 -6.23 -12.45
CA TYR A 13 16.63 -5.26 -11.67
C TYR A 13 16.52 -5.43 -10.15
N GLY A 14 15.62 -6.27 -9.67
CA GLY A 14 15.41 -6.56 -8.25
C GLY A 14 14.72 -5.45 -7.46
N THR A 15 14.79 -4.20 -7.92
CA THR A 15 14.24 -3.03 -7.22
C THR A 15 13.59 -2.07 -8.22
N LEU A 16 12.46 -1.49 -7.82
CA LEU A 16 11.72 -0.48 -8.57
C LEU A 16 11.52 0.76 -7.71
N ILE A 17 11.80 1.93 -8.26
CA ILE A 17 11.43 3.23 -7.70
C ILE A 17 10.40 3.85 -8.62
N TYR A 18 9.21 4.20 -8.07
CA TYR A 18 8.13 4.75 -8.87
C TYR A 18 7.38 5.85 -8.12
N LYS A 19 6.95 6.87 -8.88
CA LYS A 19 6.17 7.98 -8.30
C LYS A 19 4.82 7.47 -7.80
N ASN A 20 4.47 7.88 -6.58
CA ASN A 20 3.17 7.53 -6.03
C ASN A 20 2.05 8.24 -6.80
N THR A 21 1.07 7.46 -7.24
CA THR A 21 -0.16 7.94 -7.87
C THR A 21 -1.36 7.62 -6.99
N GLY A 22 -2.33 8.54 -6.94
CA GLY A 22 -3.52 8.37 -6.12
C GLY A 22 -3.32 8.73 -4.64
N THR A 23 -4.37 8.54 -3.87
CA THR A 23 -4.48 8.99 -2.48
C THR A 23 -4.68 7.85 -1.48
N SER A 24 -4.68 6.60 -1.95
CA SER A 24 -4.99 5.43 -1.13
C SER A 24 -3.99 5.17 -0.01
N MET A 25 -2.75 5.63 -0.16
CA MET A 25 -1.66 5.48 0.80
C MET A 25 -1.37 6.74 1.64
N LEU A 26 -2.28 7.74 1.62
CA LEU A 26 -2.19 8.86 2.56
C LEU A 26 -2.38 8.37 4.00
N PRO A 27 -1.74 8.98 4.99
CA PRO A 27 -0.78 10.09 4.93
C PRO A 27 0.65 9.67 4.60
N LEU A 28 0.94 8.36 4.48
CA LEU A 28 2.30 7.85 4.24
C LEU A 28 2.87 8.36 2.92
N LEU A 29 2.13 8.18 1.82
CA LEU A 29 2.57 8.58 0.48
C LEU A 29 1.58 9.57 -0.15
N LYS A 30 2.08 10.73 -0.57
CA LYS A 30 1.31 11.76 -1.25
C LYS A 30 1.64 11.79 -2.74
N GLN A 31 0.59 11.77 -3.56
CA GLN A 31 0.73 11.93 -5.01
C GLN A 31 1.43 13.25 -5.36
N GLY A 32 2.33 13.20 -6.35
CA GLY A 32 3.08 14.36 -6.83
C GLY A 32 4.25 14.79 -5.93
N ARG A 33 4.35 14.26 -4.70
CA ARG A 33 5.46 14.56 -3.78
C ARG A 33 6.37 13.36 -3.54
N ASP A 34 5.80 12.17 -3.37
CA ASP A 34 6.52 11.01 -2.89
C ASP A 34 6.69 9.94 -3.99
N ALA A 35 7.79 9.20 -3.92
CA ALA A 35 8.03 7.99 -4.70
C ALA A 35 8.25 6.82 -3.74
N PHE A 36 7.73 5.65 -4.06
CA PHE A 36 7.96 4.44 -3.27
C PHE A 36 9.12 3.62 -3.86
N ILE A 37 9.77 2.88 -3.00
CA ILE A 37 10.84 1.94 -3.34
C ILE A 37 10.36 0.56 -2.97
N VAL A 38 10.27 -0.34 -3.94
CA VAL A 38 9.92 -1.75 -3.73
C VAL A 38 11.05 -2.64 -4.24
N ARG A 39 11.30 -3.73 -3.53
CA ARG A 39 12.12 -4.83 -4.01
C ARG A 39 11.25 -5.98 -4.49
N ALA A 40 11.76 -6.80 -5.37
CA ALA A 40 11.09 -8.04 -5.78
C ALA A 40 10.85 -8.96 -4.57
N VAL A 41 9.73 -9.66 -4.55
CA VAL A 41 9.45 -10.75 -3.60
C VAL A 41 10.13 -12.02 -4.10
N GLY A 42 10.81 -12.74 -3.20
CA GLY A 42 11.41 -14.04 -3.52
C GLY A 42 10.34 -15.12 -3.76
N GLU A 43 10.69 -16.13 -4.54
CA GLU A 43 9.77 -17.19 -4.99
C GLU A 43 9.02 -17.89 -3.82
N TYR A 44 9.69 -18.07 -2.68
CA TYR A 44 9.11 -18.71 -1.47
C TYR A 44 8.94 -17.73 -0.32
N GLU A 45 9.06 -16.43 -0.57
CA GLU A 45 8.95 -15.41 0.45
C GLU A 45 7.48 -15.13 0.79
N THR A 46 7.16 -15.12 2.07
CA THR A 46 5.87 -14.66 2.58
C THR A 46 6.00 -13.27 3.18
N CYS A 47 5.22 -12.33 2.68
CA CYS A 47 5.15 -10.99 3.26
C CYS A 47 4.52 -11.04 4.65
N LYS A 48 4.97 -10.15 5.52
CA LYS A 48 4.50 -10.07 6.91
C LYS A 48 3.32 -9.12 7.03
N LYS A 49 2.54 -9.33 8.07
CA LYS A 49 1.53 -8.34 8.47
C LYS A 49 2.19 -6.98 8.68
N TRP A 50 1.60 -5.94 8.13
CA TRP A 50 2.02 -4.54 8.07
C TRP A 50 3.03 -4.21 6.97
N ASP A 51 3.53 -5.16 6.21
CA ASP A 51 4.29 -4.85 5.00
C ASP A 51 3.40 -4.10 4.00
N VAL A 52 3.98 -3.17 3.25
CA VAL A 52 3.34 -2.55 2.09
C VAL A 52 3.79 -3.31 0.86
N VAL A 53 2.85 -3.79 0.09
CA VAL A 53 3.12 -4.66 -1.06
C VAL A 53 2.61 -4.06 -2.36
N LEU A 54 3.36 -4.26 -3.43
CA LEU A 54 2.94 -4.00 -4.80
C LEU A 54 2.37 -5.30 -5.37
N TYR A 55 1.11 -5.29 -5.78
CA TYR A 55 0.44 -6.46 -6.31
C TYR A 55 -0.35 -6.15 -7.58
N LYS A 56 -0.55 -7.18 -8.39
CA LYS A 56 -1.33 -7.12 -9.61
C LYS A 56 -2.80 -7.36 -9.30
N ARG A 57 -3.64 -6.40 -9.70
CA ARG A 57 -5.10 -6.50 -9.62
C ARG A 57 -5.67 -6.69 -11.02
N PRO A 58 -6.54 -7.68 -11.25
CA PRO A 58 -7.21 -7.82 -12.54
C PRO A 58 -8.00 -6.56 -12.94
N PRO A 59 -8.09 -6.21 -14.25
CA PRO A 59 -7.49 -6.95 -15.37
C PRO A 59 -5.98 -6.72 -15.54
N GLU A 60 -5.41 -5.54 -15.30
CA GLU A 60 -3.99 -5.24 -15.51
C GLU A 60 -3.55 -3.97 -14.73
N SER A 61 -4.03 -3.79 -13.52
CA SER A 61 -3.59 -2.67 -12.68
C SER A 61 -2.62 -3.14 -11.60
N TYR A 62 -1.69 -2.26 -11.23
CA TYR A 62 -0.78 -2.47 -10.12
C TYR A 62 -1.16 -1.54 -8.98
N VAL A 63 -1.22 -2.08 -7.78
CA VAL A 63 -1.66 -1.35 -6.58
C VAL A 63 -0.64 -1.55 -5.47
N LEU A 64 -0.37 -0.48 -4.73
CA LEU A 64 0.50 -0.48 -3.56
C LEU A 64 -0.36 -0.27 -2.31
N HIS A 65 -0.58 -1.32 -1.52
CA HIS A 65 -1.35 -1.27 -0.28
C HIS A 65 -0.68 -2.09 0.82
N ARG A 66 -1.25 -2.05 2.04
CA ARG A 66 -0.69 -2.68 3.23
C ARG A 66 -1.36 -4.01 3.55
N VAL A 67 -0.55 -5.02 3.89
CA VAL A 67 -1.03 -6.30 4.40
C VAL A 67 -1.57 -6.12 5.81
N VAL A 68 -2.85 -6.40 6.02
CA VAL A 68 -3.52 -6.33 7.34
C VAL A 68 -3.80 -7.71 7.94
N ARG A 69 -3.80 -8.75 7.11
CA ARG A 69 -3.90 -10.15 7.52
C ARG A 69 -3.09 -11.03 6.57
N VAL A 70 -2.50 -12.07 7.13
CA VAL A 70 -1.77 -13.13 6.40
C VAL A 70 -2.47 -14.44 6.65
N ASP A 71 -2.89 -15.12 5.60
CA ASP A 71 -3.41 -16.48 5.60
C ASP A 71 -2.45 -17.42 4.86
N ASP A 72 -2.72 -18.71 4.84
CA ASP A 72 -1.83 -19.73 4.25
C ASP A 72 -1.50 -19.44 2.78
N ASN A 73 -2.52 -19.08 1.98
CA ASN A 73 -2.37 -18.86 0.54
C ASN A 73 -2.70 -17.43 0.07
N SER A 74 -3.08 -16.54 0.99
CA SER A 74 -3.57 -15.20 0.63
C SER A 74 -3.24 -14.14 1.67
N TYR A 75 -3.50 -12.89 1.26
CA TYR A 75 -3.43 -11.71 2.11
C TYR A 75 -4.76 -10.96 2.09
N ASP A 76 -5.15 -10.37 3.23
CA ASP A 76 -6.08 -9.25 3.23
C ASP A 76 -5.27 -7.96 3.20
N ILE A 77 -5.62 -7.06 2.30
CA ILE A 77 -4.83 -5.87 1.97
C ILE A 77 -5.69 -4.62 2.08
N LEU A 78 -5.13 -3.54 2.61
CA LEU A 78 -5.82 -2.26 2.85
C LEU A 78 -4.91 -1.08 2.53
N GLY A 79 -5.41 -0.10 1.79
CA GLY A 79 -4.73 1.19 1.66
C GLY A 79 -4.79 1.99 2.97
N ASP A 80 -3.72 2.69 3.30
CA ASP A 80 -3.61 3.46 4.54
C ASP A 80 -4.68 4.57 4.67
N ASN A 81 -5.29 4.98 3.57
CA ASN A 81 -6.40 5.92 3.51
C ASN A 81 -7.74 5.28 3.10
N CYS A 82 -7.78 3.98 2.90
CA CYS A 82 -8.96 3.27 2.42
C CYS A 82 -9.85 2.78 3.58
N ILE A 83 -11.12 2.51 3.25
CA ILE A 83 -12.10 1.89 4.16
C ILE A 83 -12.46 0.47 3.74
N GLY A 84 -12.21 0.11 2.48
CA GLY A 84 -12.47 -1.22 1.91
C GLY A 84 -11.24 -2.10 2.01
N ILE A 85 -11.37 -3.24 2.71
CA ILE A 85 -10.34 -4.28 2.77
C ILE A 85 -10.50 -5.17 1.54
N GLU A 86 -9.44 -5.33 0.77
CA GLU A 86 -9.37 -6.34 -0.29
C GLU A 86 -8.97 -7.67 0.33
N ARG A 87 -9.86 -8.64 0.24
CA ARG A 87 -9.69 -9.95 0.87
C ARG A 87 -9.22 -10.99 -0.12
N ASN A 88 -8.52 -12.00 0.40
CA ASN A 88 -8.11 -13.19 -0.35
C ASN A 88 -7.27 -12.86 -1.60
N ILE A 89 -6.40 -11.86 -1.51
CA ILE A 89 -5.42 -11.58 -2.57
C ILE A 89 -4.40 -12.71 -2.54
N ALA A 90 -4.29 -13.44 -3.65
CA ALA A 90 -3.37 -14.56 -3.77
C ALA A 90 -1.92 -14.11 -3.56
N LYS A 91 -1.11 -14.92 -2.89
CA LYS A 91 0.29 -14.58 -2.60
C LYS A 91 1.13 -14.37 -3.86
N ASP A 92 0.84 -15.11 -4.93
CA ASP A 92 1.50 -15.00 -6.23
C ASP A 92 1.13 -13.72 -7.01
N ALA A 93 0.04 -13.04 -6.63
CA ALA A 93 -0.28 -11.72 -7.18
C ALA A 93 0.64 -10.61 -6.66
N VAL A 94 1.34 -10.84 -5.55
CA VAL A 94 2.28 -9.87 -4.96
C VAL A 94 3.63 -9.98 -5.65
N ILE A 95 4.07 -8.89 -6.25
CA ILE A 95 5.31 -8.82 -7.03
C ILE A 95 6.45 -8.09 -6.32
N GLY A 96 6.15 -7.26 -5.34
CA GLY A 96 7.16 -6.50 -4.61
C GLY A 96 6.74 -6.08 -3.21
N VAL A 97 7.73 -5.84 -2.36
CA VAL A 97 7.59 -5.33 -0.98
C VAL A 97 8.28 -3.98 -0.89
N MET A 98 7.61 -3.01 -0.28
CA MET A 98 8.15 -1.68 -0.06
C MET A 98 9.26 -1.71 0.99
N THR A 99 10.44 -1.24 0.61
CA THR A 99 11.60 -1.10 1.50
C THR A 99 11.77 0.33 2.01
N GLY A 100 11.15 1.30 1.35
CA GLY A 100 11.22 2.69 1.71
C GLY A 100 10.49 3.60 0.76
N PHE A 101 10.65 4.89 0.94
CA PHE A 101 10.10 5.91 0.06
C PHE A 101 11.00 7.15 0.01
N ILE A 102 10.84 7.95 -1.05
CA ILE A 102 11.55 9.21 -1.25
C ILE A 102 10.54 10.34 -1.11
N ARG A 103 10.86 11.32 -0.28
CA ARG A 103 10.07 12.52 -0.05
C ARG A 103 10.96 13.75 -0.11
N ASN A 104 10.66 14.68 -1.01
CA ASN A 104 11.48 15.90 -1.21
C ASN A 104 12.98 15.58 -1.38
N GLY A 105 13.31 14.55 -2.17
CA GLY A 105 14.67 14.10 -2.40
C GLY A 105 15.34 13.33 -1.27
N LYS A 106 14.69 13.18 -0.12
CA LYS A 106 15.16 12.40 1.03
C LYS A 106 14.60 10.99 1.01
N LYS A 107 15.47 9.98 1.22
CA LYS A 107 15.08 8.58 1.38
C LYS A 107 14.71 8.28 2.83
N TYR A 108 13.62 7.54 3.01
CA TYR A 108 13.13 7.04 4.30
C TYR A 108 12.98 5.52 4.21
N GLU A 109 13.53 4.82 5.18
CA GLU A 109 13.47 3.35 5.23
C GLU A 109 12.21 2.86 5.95
N ALA A 110 11.62 1.77 5.43
CA ALA A 110 10.42 1.16 6.01
C ALA A 110 10.68 0.40 7.33
N ASP A 111 11.93 0.28 7.76
CA ASP A 111 12.34 -0.30 9.05
C ASP A 111 12.74 0.76 10.08
N SER A 112 12.75 2.03 9.72
CA SER A 112 13.11 3.15 10.61
C SER A 112 12.16 3.26 11.82
N ARG A 113 12.68 3.82 12.93
CA ARG A 113 11.89 4.03 14.15
C ARG A 113 10.63 4.88 13.90
N LEU A 114 10.74 5.94 13.10
CA LEU A 114 9.62 6.80 12.75
C LEU A 114 8.55 6.05 11.94
N TYR A 115 8.97 5.21 11.00
CA TYR A 115 8.05 4.38 10.25
C TYR A 115 7.33 3.36 11.16
N LYS A 116 8.04 2.73 12.08
CA LYS A 116 7.45 1.80 13.06
C LYS A 116 6.43 2.50 13.97
N LEU A 117 6.69 3.74 14.41
CA LEU A 117 5.72 4.55 15.13
C LEU A 117 4.48 4.88 14.29
N TYR A 118 4.67 5.22 13.01
CA TYR A 118 3.56 5.42 12.09
C TYR A 118 2.68 4.15 11.96
N VAL A 119 3.29 3.00 11.79
CA VAL A 119 2.57 1.71 11.74
C VAL A 119 1.80 1.47 13.03
N LEU A 120 2.42 1.72 14.19
CA LEU A 120 1.81 1.52 15.50
C LEU A 120 0.57 2.40 15.71
N PHE A 121 0.67 3.71 15.42
CA PHE A 121 -0.38 4.67 15.74
C PHE A 121 -1.41 4.88 14.63
N TRP A 122 -1.03 4.69 13.36
CA TRP A 122 -1.93 4.88 12.23
C TRP A 122 -2.45 3.58 11.64
N CYS A 123 -1.58 2.60 11.43
CA CYS A 123 -1.94 1.38 10.70
C CYS A 123 -2.60 0.33 11.60
N LYS A 124 -2.07 0.06 12.79
CA LYS A 124 -2.63 -0.96 13.67
C LYS A 124 -4.08 -0.69 14.09
N PRO A 125 -4.50 0.54 14.46
CA PRO A 125 -5.89 0.82 14.80
C PRO A 125 -6.80 1.02 13.57
N TYR A 126 -6.51 0.37 12.44
CA TYR A 126 -7.24 0.58 11.18
C TYR A 126 -8.75 0.36 11.28
N ARG A 127 -9.21 -0.55 12.14
CA ARG A 127 -10.65 -0.79 12.35
C ARG A 127 -11.36 0.43 12.93
N ILE A 128 -10.74 1.07 13.93
CA ILE A 128 -11.24 2.31 14.53
C ILE A 128 -11.20 3.44 13.51
N ARG A 129 -10.12 3.59 12.78
CA ARG A 129 -9.97 4.57 11.71
C ARG A 129 -11.02 4.40 10.61
N ILE A 130 -11.31 3.18 10.17
CA ILE A 130 -12.35 2.88 9.19
C ILE A 130 -13.72 3.30 9.74
N LEU A 131 -14.02 2.96 10.98
CA LEU A 131 -15.30 3.33 11.64
C LEU A 131 -15.44 4.85 11.69
N MET A 132 -14.44 5.57 12.18
CA MET A 132 -14.45 7.04 12.24
C MET A 132 -14.63 7.66 10.85
N LYS A 133 -13.95 7.16 9.85
CA LYS A 133 -14.07 7.66 8.47
C LYS A 133 -15.45 7.39 7.89
N LYS A 134 -16.06 6.24 8.15
CA LYS A 134 -17.45 5.95 7.75
C LYS A 134 -18.45 6.90 8.41
N ILE A 135 -18.30 7.17 9.70
CA ILE A 135 -19.14 8.12 10.43
C ILE A 135 -18.99 9.52 9.82
N TRP A 136 -17.75 9.98 9.62
CA TRP A 136 -17.48 11.29 9.03
C TRP A 136 -18.10 11.43 7.63
N LEU A 137 -17.96 10.43 6.76
CA LEU A 137 -18.58 10.42 5.43
C LEU A 137 -20.10 10.45 5.48
N LYS A 138 -20.73 9.76 6.46
CA LYS A 138 -22.17 9.79 6.66
C LYS A 138 -22.64 11.17 7.11
N CYS A 139 -21.96 11.78 8.08
CA CYS A 139 -22.28 13.13 8.57
C CYS A 139 -22.10 14.18 7.47
N SER A 140 -21.04 14.11 6.67
CA SER A 140 -20.78 15.06 5.60
C SER A 140 -21.81 14.97 4.45
N ARG A 141 -22.40 13.79 4.22
CA ARG A 141 -23.50 13.61 3.26
C ARG A 141 -24.81 14.24 3.78
N ILE A 142 -25.08 14.14 5.08
CA ILE A 142 -26.27 14.73 5.69
C ILE A 142 -26.16 16.27 5.64
N TRP A 143 -24.97 16.81 5.88
CA TRP A 143 -24.74 18.26 5.82
C TRP A 143 -24.95 18.84 4.43
N ARG A 144 -24.40 18.17 3.38
CA ARG A 144 -24.57 18.59 1.97
C ARG A 144 -25.98 18.45 1.41
N ARG A 145 -26.90 17.77 2.12
CA ARG A 145 -28.31 17.66 1.71
C ARG A 145 -29.20 18.75 2.31
N LYS A 146 -28.66 19.59 3.20
CA LYS A 146 -29.40 20.69 3.86
C LYS A 146 -29.15 22.05 3.23
N ASP A 147 -28.19 22.14 2.28
CA ASP A 147 -27.96 23.30 1.40
C ASP A 147 -28.60 23.01 0.01
#